data_319f641ed49be2b253abbbfa08b24c7b
#
_entry.id   319f641ed49be2b253abbbfa08b24c7b
#
_cell.length_a   1.000
_cell.length_b   1.000
_cell.length_c   1.000
_cell.angle_alpha   90.00
_cell.angle_beta   90.00
_cell.angle_gamma   90.00
#
_symmetry.space_group_name_H-M   'P 1'
#
loop_
_entity.id
_entity.type
_entity.pdbx_description
1 polymer ?
#
loop_
_entity_poly.entity_id
_entity_poly.type
_entity_poly.pdbx_seq_one_letter_code
_entity_poly.pdbx_strand_id
1 'polypeptide(L)'
;FDPNNNFFTRLLSVKYDLVIDPVSPDYVFYSCFSFNIYKYPNAVKIYFTGENDVPDFNLADYALGFHYIDFGDRYLRFPLYLLDHYSWNDLDTLSSKSASSDLVNRKFCNFVYSNKKNADPIRDKFFFELSKYKKVDSGGRLYNNIGGPVKDKCAFLRDYKFTIAFENSSVNGYTTEKVVEPMLVNSIPIYWGNRKRF
;
A
#
# COMPACT_ATOMS: atom_id res chain seq x y z
N PHE A 1 -2.66 16.18 1.78
CA PHE A 1 -1.79 16.09 0.60
C PHE A 1 -1.16 17.47 0.36
N ASP A 2 0.17 17.53 0.32
CA ASP A 2 0.91 18.76 0.00
C ASP A 2 1.26 18.76 -1.50
N PRO A 3 0.71 19.67 -2.32
CA PRO A 3 0.99 19.72 -3.75
C PRO A 3 2.45 20.03 -4.07
N ASN A 4 3.17 20.71 -3.17
CA ASN A 4 4.57 21.09 -3.39
C ASN A 4 5.56 20.03 -2.90
N ASN A 5 5.14 19.11 -2.03
CA ASN A 5 6.01 18.09 -1.45
C ASN A 5 5.29 16.74 -1.34
N ASN A 6 5.33 15.98 -2.41
CA ASN A 6 4.80 14.62 -2.47
C ASN A 6 5.70 13.73 -3.33
N PHE A 7 5.39 12.45 -3.42
CA PHE A 7 6.17 11.49 -4.21
C PHE A 7 6.38 11.96 -5.66
N PHE A 8 5.32 12.38 -6.35
CA PHE A 8 5.39 12.76 -7.77
C PHE A 8 6.19 14.03 -7.98
N THR A 9 5.99 15.05 -7.15
CA THR A 9 6.75 16.29 -7.27
C THR A 9 8.24 16.07 -6.99
N ARG A 10 8.60 15.27 -5.97
CA ARG A 10 10.01 14.93 -5.71
C ARG A 10 10.64 14.13 -6.86
N LEU A 11 9.92 13.13 -7.40
CA LEU A 11 10.40 12.32 -8.50
C LEU A 11 10.63 13.16 -9.78
N LEU A 12 9.66 13.98 -10.13
CA LEU A 12 9.72 14.78 -11.35
C LEU A 12 10.73 15.93 -11.26
N SER A 13 10.90 16.54 -10.08
CA SER A 13 11.87 17.62 -9.86
C SER A 13 13.33 17.21 -10.08
N VAL A 14 13.63 15.90 -10.12
CA VAL A 14 14.97 15.41 -10.47
C VAL A 14 15.35 15.77 -11.91
N LYS A 15 14.34 15.93 -12.79
CA LYS A 15 14.56 16.11 -14.22
C LYS A 15 13.90 17.36 -14.78
N TYR A 16 12.86 17.89 -14.14
CA TYR A 16 12.04 18.97 -14.64
C TYR A 16 11.93 20.10 -13.63
N ASP A 17 11.85 21.33 -14.12
CA ASP A 17 11.46 22.50 -13.32
C ASP A 17 9.93 22.49 -13.21
N LEU A 18 9.41 22.24 -12.02
CA LEU A 18 7.97 22.11 -11.78
C LEU A 18 7.38 23.43 -11.28
N VAL A 19 6.29 23.83 -11.89
CA VAL A 19 5.44 24.94 -11.42
C VAL A 19 4.09 24.36 -10.99
N ILE A 20 3.68 24.62 -9.75
CA ILE A 20 2.35 24.23 -9.26
C ILE A 20 1.36 25.34 -9.63
N ASP A 21 0.55 25.10 -10.66
CA ASP A 21 -0.48 26.04 -11.12
C ASP A 21 -1.89 25.50 -10.81
N PRO A 22 -2.62 26.12 -9.85
CA PRO A 22 -3.97 25.73 -9.50
C PRO A 22 -5.06 26.25 -10.46
N VAL A 23 -4.69 27.08 -11.44
CA VAL A 23 -5.63 27.75 -12.34
C VAL A 23 -5.65 27.12 -13.73
N SER A 24 -4.46 26.93 -14.32
CA SER A 24 -4.31 26.42 -15.69
C SER A 24 -3.13 25.45 -15.81
N PRO A 25 -3.17 24.31 -15.12
CA PRO A 25 -2.08 23.34 -15.19
C PRO A 25 -2.04 22.62 -16.53
N ASP A 26 -0.84 22.27 -17.01
CA ASP A 26 -0.67 21.39 -18.17
C ASP A 26 -0.99 19.93 -17.84
N TYR A 27 -0.70 19.51 -16.59
CA TYR A 27 -0.91 18.15 -16.10
C TYR A 27 -1.65 18.14 -14.77
N VAL A 28 -2.58 17.21 -14.59
CA VAL A 28 -3.31 17.01 -13.34
C VAL A 28 -3.17 15.58 -12.87
N PHE A 29 -2.55 15.37 -11.70
CA PHE A 29 -2.63 14.12 -10.99
C PHE A 29 -3.90 14.09 -10.13
N TYR A 30 -4.67 13.01 -10.23
CA TYR A 30 -5.90 12.84 -9.48
C TYR A 30 -6.12 11.39 -9.04
N SER A 31 -7.04 11.16 -8.12
CA SER A 31 -7.35 9.84 -7.60
C SER A 31 -8.86 9.62 -7.49
N CYS A 32 -9.27 8.41 -7.10
CA CYS A 32 -10.66 8.04 -6.86
C CYS A 32 -11.38 8.87 -5.77
N PHE A 33 -10.68 9.73 -5.05
CA PHE A 33 -11.24 10.55 -3.96
C PHE A 33 -11.72 11.94 -4.40
N SER A 34 -11.49 12.35 -5.65
CA SER A 34 -11.83 13.69 -6.10
C SER A 34 -12.30 13.73 -7.55
N PHE A 35 -13.36 14.50 -7.79
CA PHE A 35 -13.86 14.83 -9.12
C PHE A 35 -13.41 16.21 -9.61
N ASN A 36 -12.43 16.83 -8.97
CA ASN A 36 -11.93 18.17 -9.34
C ASN A 36 -11.28 18.23 -10.72
N ILE A 37 -11.00 17.09 -11.35
CA ILE A 37 -10.46 16.98 -12.71
C ILE A 37 -11.32 17.72 -13.75
N TYR A 38 -12.62 17.83 -13.54
CA TYR A 38 -13.53 18.53 -14.45
C TYR A 38 -13.29 20.04 -14.51
N LYS A 39 -12.56 20.60 -13.55
CA LYS A 39 -12.15 22.02 -13.57
C LYS A 39 -11.05 22.30 -14.60
N TYR A 40 -10.36 21.26 -15.07
CA TYR A 40 -9.20 21.38 -15.94
C TYR A 40 -9.40 20.60 -17.26
N PRO A 41 -10.33 21.04 -18.13
CA PRO A 41 -10.71 20.29 -19.33
C PRO A 41 -9.55 20.10 -20.31
N ASN A 42 -8.62 21.04 -20.37
CA ASN A 42 -7.49 21.04 -21.32
C ASN A 42 -6.21 20.40 -20.79
N ALA A 43 -6.15 20.07 -19.49
CA ALA A 43 -4.98 19.46 -18.90
C ALA A 43 -4.89 17.96 -19.23
N VAL A 44 -3.69 17.45 -19.36
CA VAL A 44 -3.42 16.00 -19.39
C VAL A 44 -3.72 15.40 -18.03
N LYS A 45 -4.59 14.41 -17.97
CA LYS A 45 -5.10 13.80 -16.74
C LYS A 45 -4.39 12.49 -16.44
N ILE A 46 -3.68 12.44 -15.31
CA ILE A 46 -2.94 11.28 -14.86
C ILE A 46 -3.63 10.73 -13.60
N TYR A 47 -4.28 9.59 -13.76
CA TYR A 47 -4.92 8.88 -12.64
C TYR A 47 -3.92 8.12 -11.81
N PHE A 48 -4.06 8.18 -10.49
CA PHE A 48 -3.30 7.36 -9.55
C PHE A 48 -4.17 7.01 -8.35
N THR A 49 -4.12 5.77 -7.87
CA THR A 49 -4.83 5.35 -6.67
C THR A 49 -4.02 4.41 -5.80
N GLY A 50 -4.17 4.57 -4.49
CA GLY A 50 -3.74 3.60 -3.48
C GLY A 50 -4.82 2.58 -3.12
N GLU A 51 -6.02 2.71 -3.70
CA GLU A 51 -7.17 1.84 -3.46
C GLU A 51 -7.34 0.80 -4.58
N ASN A 52 -8.17 -0.22 -4.31
CA ASN A 52 -8.54 -1.20 -5.32
C ASN A 52 -9.60 -0.60 -6.27
N ASP A 53 -9.15 0.29 -7.13
CA ASP A 53 -9.97 0.98 -8.11
C ASP A 53 -9.34 0.90 -9.50
N VAL A 54 -10.17 0.74 -10.54
CA VAL A 54 -9.73 0.61 -11.93
C VAL A 54 -9.82 1.97 -12.61
N PRO A 55 -8.76 2.43 -13.29
CA PRO A 55 -8.84 3.70 -14.02
C PRO A 55 -9.90 3.69 -15.13
N ASP A 56 -10.66 4.76 -15.20
CA ASP A 56 -11.54 5.03 -16.35
C ASP A 56 -10.79 5.84 -17.40
N PHE A 57 -10.42 5.20 -18.50
CA PHE A 57 -9.69 5.83 -19.61
C PHE A 57 -10.55 6.73 -20.53
N ASN A 58 -11.83 6.87 -20.23
CA ASN A 58 -12.63 7.98 -20.81
C ASN A 58 -12.34 9.29 -20.09
N LEU A 59 -11.82 9.23 -18.85
CA LEU A 59 -11.48 10.41 -18.03
C LEU A 59 -9.98 10.62 -17.91
N ALA A 60 -9.20 9.54 -17.87
CA ALA A 60 -7.75 9.57 -17.72
C ALA A 60 -7.04 9.46 -19.07
N ASP A 61 -6.07 10.33 -19.32
CA ASP A 61 -5.15 10.19 -20.45
C ASP A 61 -4.10 9.11 -20.14
N TYR A 62 -3.60 9.10 -18.91
CA TYR A 62 -2.66 8.12 -18.37
C TYR A 62 -3.10 7.64 -17.00
N ALA A 63 -2.67 6.43 -16.64
CA ALA A 63 -2.98 5.91 -15.31
C ALA A 63 -1.85 5.06 -14.71
N LEU A 64 -1.75 5.15 -13.37
CA LEU A 64 -0.88 4.35 -12.51
C LEU A 64 -1.77 3.56 -11.54
N GLY A 65 -1.62 2.24 -11.48
CA GLY A 65 -2.50 1.43 -10.63
C GLY A 65 -1.98 0.04 -10.36
N PHE A 66 -2.80 -0.78 -9.70
CA PHE A 66 -2.43 -2.13 -9.27
C PHE A 66 -2.70 -3.21 -10.32
N HIS A 67 -3.71 -3.01 -11.16
CA HIS A 67 -4.26 -4.04 -12.03
C HIS A 67 -3.28 -4.44 -13.13
N TYR A 68 -3.41 -5.66 -13.63
CA TYR A 68 -2.72 -6.13 -14.83
C TYR A 68 -3.52 -5.69 -16.06
N ILE A 69 -3.31 -4.46 -16.48
CA ILE A 69 -3.91 -3.87 -17.68
C ILE A 69 -2.79 -3.71 -18.71
N ASP A 70 -3.05 -4.16 -19.93
CA ASP A 70 -2.21 -3.86 -21.07
C ASP A 70 -2.94 -2.79 -21.92
N PHE A 71 -2.45 -1.56 -21.85
CA PHE A 71 -3.00 -0.43 -22.59
C PHE A 71 -1.88 0.48 -23.13
N GLY A 72 -0.87 -0.15 -23.70
CA GLY A 72 0.28 0.53 -24.29
C GLY A 72 0.98 1.46 -23.30
N ASP A 73 1.32 2.66 -23.76
CA ASP A 73 1.98 3.68 -22.95
C ASP A 73 1.05 4.46 -22.00
N ARG A 74 -0.27 4.24 -22.09
CA ARG A 74 -1.25 4.95 -21.27
C ARG A 74 -1.42 4.36 -19.85
N TYR A 75 -0.90 3.16 -19.60
CA TYR A 75 -1.02 2.52 -18.28
C TYR A 75 0.32 1.98 -17.80
N LEU A 76 0.67 2.32 -16.56
CA LEU A 76 1.79 1.71 -15.85
C LEU A 76 1.27 1.04 -14.59
N ARG A 77 1.54 -0.27 -14.45
CA ARG A 77 1.31 -0.96 -13.18
C ARG A 77 2.30 -0.44 -12.14
N PHE A 78 1.78 0.29 -11.15
CA PHE A 78 2.57 0.94 -10.10
C PHE A 78 1.96 0.68 -8.72
N PRO A 79 2.27 -0.47 -8.09
CA PRO A 79 1.73 -0.84 -6.79
C PRO A 79 2.13 0.14 -5.68
N LEU A 80 1.24 0.31 -4.69
CA LEU A 80 1.39 1.29 -3.61
C LEU A 80 2.70 1.15 -2.82
N TYR A 81 3.25 -0.05 -2.68
CA TYR A 81 4.52 -0.25 -1.97
C TYR A 81 5.74 0.35 -2.69
N LEU A 82 5.58 0.81 -3.94
CA LEU A 82 6.61 1.56 -4.66
C LEU A 82 6.61 3.06 -4.33
N LEU A 83 5.58 3.54 -3.60
CA LEU A 83 5.57 4.89 -3.06
C LEU A 83 6.48 4.97 -1.81
N ASP A 84 7.11 6.00 -1.67
CA ASP A 84 7.85 6.78 -0.68
C ASP A 84 8.06 6.26 0.77
N HIS A 85 7.43 5.18 1.20
CA HIS A 85 7.63 4.66 2.56
C HIS A 85 8.87 3.78 2.68
N TYR A 86 9.47 3.39 1.54
CA TYR A 86 10.65 2.53 1.47
C TYR A 86 11.64 3.12 0.48
N SER A 87 12.92 3.08 0.81
CA SER A 87 13.94 3.33 -0.20
C SER A 87 13.97 2.16 -1.21
N TRP A 88 14.34 2.42 -2.44
CA TRP A 88 14.60 1.36 -3.43
C TRP A 88 15.61 0.34 -2.90
N ASN A 89 16.61 0.79 -2.12
CA ASN A 89 17.58 -0.09 -1.47
C ASN A 89 16.92 -1.05 -0.47
N ASP A 90 15.87 -0.63 0.26
CA ASP A 90 15.15 -1.52 1.17
C ASP A 90 14.44 -2.63 0.41
N LEU A 91 13.87 -2.33 -0.75
CA LEU A 91 13.21 -3.33 -1.62
C LEU A 91 14.22 -4.27 -2.26
N ASP A 92 15.36 -3.77 -2.74
CA ASP A 92 16.43 -4.59 -3.31
C ASP A 92 17.02 -5.57 -2.30
N THR A 93 17.10 -5.18 -1.02
CA THR A 93 17.57 -6.07 0.04
C THR A 93 16.62 -7.22 0.36
N LEU A 94 15.32 -7.16 -0.05
CA LEU A 94 14.37 -8.25 0.21
C LEU A 94 14.79 -9.56 -0.46
N SER A 95 15.36 -9.51 -1.64
CA SER A 95 15.80 -10.71 -2.39
C SER A 95 17.04 -11.38 -1.77
N SER A 96 17.84 -10.65 -1.00
CA SER A 96 19.08 -11.12 -0.38
C SER A 96 18.93 -11.46 1.10
N LYS A 97 17.74 -11.22 1.70
CA LYS A 97 17.51 -11.51 3.13
C LYS A 97 17.46 -13.00 3.39
N SER A 98 18.37 -13.48 4.24
CA SER A 98 18.27 -14.80 4.85
C SER A 98 17.32 -14.78 6.04
N ALA A 99 16.76 -15.94 6.39
CA ALA A 99 15.95 -16.08 7.60
C ALA A 99 16.78 -15.69 8.83
N SER A 100 16.24 -14.75 9.61
CA SER A 100 16.92 -14.30 10.84
C SER A 100 16.85 -15.38 11.91
N SER A 101 17.98 -15.71 12.54
CA SER A 101 18.05 -16.67 13.65
C SER A 101 17.28 -16.24 14.89
N ASP A 102 16.91 -14.95 14.99
CA ASP A 102 16.14 -14.40 16.12
C ASP A 102 14.64 -14.68 16.05
N LEU A 103 14.13 -15.16 14.91
CA LEU A 103 12.70 -15.47 14.72
C LEU A 103 12.17 -16.42 15.80
N VAL A 104 12.99 -17.33 16.31
CA VAL A 104 12.58 -18.31 17.34
C VAL A 104 12.13 -17.61 18.63
N ASN A 105 12.75 -16.50 18.99
CA ASN A 105 12.50 -15.78 20.25
C ASN A 105 11.42 -14.69 20.13
N ARG A 106 10.92 -14.38 18.92
CA ARG A 106 9.89 -13.37 18.73
C ARG A 106 8.52 -13.84 19.22
N LYS A 107 7.65 -12.86 19.50
CA LYS A 107 6.21 -13.10 19.79
C LYS A 107 5.54 -13.83 18.63
N PHE A 108 4.38 -14.42 18.87
CA PHE A 108 3.74 -15.28 17.89
C PHE A 108 3.29 -14.55 16.63
N CYS A 109 2.27 -13.70 16.73
CA CYS A 109 1.63 -13.10 15.57
C CYS A 109 1.04 -11.73 15.92
N ASN A 110 1.05 -10.84 14.96
CA ASN A 110 0.40 -9.54 15.09
C ASN A 110 -0.65 -9.27 14.01
N PHE A 111 -1.52 -8.27 14.31
CA PHE A 111 -2.59 -7.77 13.46
C PHE A 111 -2.63 -6.25 13.58
N VAL A 112 -2.29 -5.50 12.50
CA VAL A 112 -2.22 -4.04 12.56
C VAL A 112 -3.15 -3.41 11.53
N TYR A 113 -4.40 -3.22 11.91
CA TYR A 113 -5.44 -2.60 11.10
C TYR A 113 -6.22 -1.57 11.89
N SER A 114 -6.62 -0.49 11.23
CA SER A 114 -7.36 0.60 11.88
C SER A 114 -8.75 0.82 11.29
N ASN A 115 -9.02 0.29 10.08
CA ASN A 115 -10.26 0.49 9.36
C ASN A 115 -10.89 -0.87 8.98
N LYS A 116 -12.21 -0.98 9.21
CA LYS A 116 -13.02 -2.14 8.80
C LYS A 116 -13.83 -1.86 7.53
N LYS A 117 -14.09 -0.60 7.23
CA LYS A 117 -14.86 -0.19 6.05
C LYS A 117 -14.09 -0.60 4.79
N ASN A 118 -14.79 -1.17 3.82
CA ASN A 118 -14.26 -1.62 2.55
C ASN A 118 -13.24 -2.79 2.63
N ALA A 119 -13.22 -3.53 3.75
CA ALA A 119 -12.39 -4.70 3.89
C ALA A 119 -13.23 -5.99 3.86
N ASP A 120 -12.69 -7.03 3.21
CA ASP A 120 -13.32 -8.35 3.20
C ASP A 120 -13.41 -8.90 4.63
N PRO A 121 -14.56 -9.45 5.05
CA PRO A 121 -14.76 -10.04 6.38
C PRO A 121 -13.79 -11.19 6.72
N ILE A 122 -13.17 -11.81 5.73
CA ILE A 122 -12.20 -12.91 5.94
C ILE A 122 -11.03 -12.49 6.82
N ARG A 123 -10.62 -11.21 6.75
CA ARG A 123 -9.55 -10.64 7.58
C ARG A 123 -9.87 -10.73 9.06
N ASP A 124 -11.07 -10.30 9.43
CA ASP A 124 -11.55 -10.32 10.82
C ASP A 124 -11.78 -11.76 11.28
N LYS A 125 -12.42 -12.56 10.44
CA LYS A 125 -12.65 -13.98 10.71
C LYS A 125 -11.35 -14.72 11.00
N PHE A 126 -10.33 -14.51 10.17
CA PHE A 126 -9.03 -15.13 10.35
C PHE A 126 -8.35 -14.69 11.66
N PHE A 127 -8.39 -13.40 11.99
CA PHE A 127 -7.85 -12.88 13.24
C PHE A 127 -8.49 -13.58 14.46
N PHE A 128 -9.81 -13.70 14.50
CA PHE A 128 -10.50 -14.34 15.62
C PHE A 128 -10.24 -15.85 15.68
N GLU A 129 -10.22 -16.54 14.54
CA GLU A 129 -9.95 -17.99 14.52
C GLU A 129 -8.51 -18.29 14.96
N LEU A 130 -7.52 -17.55 14.45
CA LEU A 130 -6.13 -17.72 14.85
C LEU A 130 -5.92 -17.38 16.34
N SER A 131 -6.65 -16.39 16.86
CA SER A 131 -6.58 -16.00 18.27
C SER A 131 -7.10 -17.07 19.24
N LYS A 132 -7.94 -18.02 18.78
CA LYS A 132 -8.36 -19.18 19.56
C LYS A 132 -7.22 -20.19 19.77
N TYR A 133 -6.34 -20.31 18.77
CA TYR A 133 -5.18 -21.18 18.85
C TYR A 133 -4.07 -20.58 19.74
N LYS A 134 -3.73 -19.32 19.46
CA LYS A 134 -2.71 -18.60 20.22
C LYS A 134 -2.96 -17.10 20.11
N LYS A 135 -2.74 -16.36 21.22
CA LYS A 135 -2.96 -14.92 21.27
C LYS A 135 -2.29 -14.20 20.08
N VAL A 136 -3.08 -13.42 19.34
CA VAL A 136 -2.62 -12.48 18.32
C VAL A 136 -2.70 -11.08 18.90
N ASP A 137 -1.59 -10.36 18.91
CA ASP A 137 -1.56 -8.98 19.40
C ASP A 137 -2.04 -8.02 18.33
N SER A 138 -3.08 -7.24 18.62
CA SER A 138 -3.62 -6.23 17.71
C SER A 138 -3.09 -4.85 18.05
N GLY A 139 -2.23 -4.31 17.16
CA GLY A 139 -1.59 -3.01 17.31
C GLY A 139 -2.27 -1.86 16.56
N GLY A 140 -3.35 -2.12 15.81
CA GLY A 140 -4.14 -1.08 15.15
C GLY A 140 -5.25 -0.52 16.07
N ARG A 141 -6.16 0.26 15.48
CA ARG A 141 -7.39 0.69 16.20
C ARG A 141 -8.41 -0.45 16.26
N LEU A 142 -8.39 -1.33 15.25
CA LEU A 142 -9.32 -2.45 15.15
C LEU A 142 -8.89 -3.56 16.09
N TYR A 143 -9.78 -3.96 16.99
CA TYR A 143 -9.57 -5.04 17.98
C TYR A 143 -8.33 -4.87 18.86
N ASN A 144 -7.94 -3.61 19.14
CA ASN A 144 -6.75 -3.33 19.93
C ASN A 144 -6.75 -4.06 21.27
N ASN A 145 -5.67 -4.77 21.58
CA ASN A 145 -5.51 -5.55 22.82
C ASN A 145 -4.14 -5.37 23.48
N ILE A 146 -3.41 -4.30 23.10
CA ILE A 146 -2.08 -3.98 23.63
C ILE A 146 -2.00 -2.59 24.29
N GLY A 147 -3.15 -1.98 24.59
CA GLY A 147 -3.22 -0.71 25.32
C GLY A 147 -3.27 0.55 24.44
N GLY A 148 -3.38 0.41 23.11
CA GLY A 148 -3.53 1.53 22.18
C GLY A 148 -2.85 1.28 20.83
N PRO A 149 -3.18 2.09 19.80
CA PRO A 149 -2.57 1.98 18.49
C PRO A 149 -1.06 2.26 18.53
N VAL A 150 -0.30 1.42 17.82
CA VAL A 150 1.15 1.59 17.69
C VAL A 150 1.49 2.83 16.89
N LYS A 151 2.55 3.52 17.29
CA LYS A 151 3.04 4.74 16.61
C LYS A 151 3.90 4.38 15.40
N ASP A 152 4.77 3.38 15.54
CA ASP A 152 5.63 2.86 14.49
C ASP A 152 5.25 1.41 14.21
N LYS A 153 4.65 1.19 13.04
CA LYS A 153 4.20 -0.12 12.61
C LYS A 153 5.36 -1.07 12.38
N CYS A 154 6.39 -0.66 11.64
CA CYS A 154 7.52 -1.51 11.30
C CYS A 154 8.32 -1.94 12.56
N ALA A 155 8.53 -1.02 13.50
CA ALA A 155 9.14 -1.36 14.78
C ALA A 155 8.31 -2.41 15.55
N PHE A 156 6.99 -2.26 15.56
CA PHE A 156 6.10 -3.24 16.18
C PHE A 156 6.14 -4.61 15.49
N LEU A 157 6.08 -4.65 14.16
CA LEU A 157 6.11 -5.92 13.40
C LEU A 157 7.39 -6.73 13.67
N ARG A 158 8.51 -6.05 13.89
CA ARG A 158 9.83 -6.68 14.14
C ARG A 158 9.84 -7.61 15.34
N ASP A 159 8.97 -7.39 16.31
CA ASP A 159 8.87 -8.22 17.51
C ASP A 159 8.14 -9.55 17.28
N TYR A 160 7.59 -9.79 16.09
CA TYR A 160 6.72 -10.94 15.83
C TYR A 160 7.27 -11.85 14.74
N LYS A 161 7.03 -13.16 14.91
CA LYS A 161 7.31 -14.20 13.92
C LYS A 161 6.44 -14.04 12.69
N PHE A 162 5.14 -13.78 12.90
CA PHE A 162 4.14 -13.70 11.86
C PHE A 162 3.38 -12.37 11.91
N THR A 163 2.99 -11.90 10.74
CA THR A 163 2.10 -10.75 10.58
C THR A 163 0.92 -11.14 9.71
N ILE A 164 -0.30 -10.90 10.16
CA ILE A 164 -1.48 -11.02 9.29
C ILE A 164 -1.43 -9.89 8.26
N ALA A 165 -1.18 -10.25 7.00
CA ALA A 165 -0.96 -9.35 5.88
C ALA A 165 -2.08 -9.48 4.83
N PHE A 166 -3.34 -9.30 5.27
CA PHE A 166 -4.50 -9.42 4.41
C PHE A 166 -4.81 -8.09 3.73
N GLU A 167 -4.99 -8.12 2.42
CA GLU A 167 -5.48 -6.96 1.68
C GLU A 167 -6.95 -6.66 2.01
N ASN A 168 -7.42 -5.49 1.61
CA ASN A 168 -8.84 -5.14 1.77
C ASN A 168 -9.74 -5.99 0.87
N SER A 169 -9.21 -6.46 -0.26
CA SER A 169 -9.91 -7.31 -1.23
C SER A 169 -8.95 -8.23 -1.97
N SER A 170 -9.47 -9.37 -2.47
CA SER A 170 -8.69 -10.32 -3.27
C SER A 170 -8.93 -10.06 -4.76
N VAL A 171 -8.12 -9.19 -5.34
CA VAL A 171 -8.16 -8.83 -6.75
C VAL A 171 -6.77 -9.03 -7.37
N ASN A 172 -6.74 -9.52 -8.61
CA ASN A 172 -5.49 -9.73 -9.33
C ASN A 172 -4.75 -8.41 -9.53
N GLY A 173 -3.52 -8.36 -9.05
CA GLY A 173 -2.66 -7.17 -9.09
C GLY A 173 -2.70 -6.33 -7.83
N TYR A 174 -3.79 -6.33 -7.05
CA TYR A 174 -3.91 -5.53 -5.85
C TYR A 174 -3.01 -6.07 -4.73
N THR A 175 -1.84 -5.48 -4.63
CA THR A 175 -0.81 -5.80 -3.64
C THR A 175 -0.31 -4.51 -3.04
N THR A 176 -0.38 -4.37 -1.72
CA THR A 176 -0.03 -3.13 -1.02
C THR A 176 1.14 -3.33 -0.06
N GLU A 177 1.45 -2.30 0.71
CA GLU A 177 2.47 -2.31 1.76
C GLU A 177 2.29 -3.44 2.80
N LYS A 178 1.09 -4.00 2.90
CA LYS A 178 0.75 -5.00 3.92
C LYS A 178 1.59 -6.26 3.86
N VAL A 179 1.97 -6.69 2.67
CA VAL A 179 2.84 -7.86 2.49
C VAL A 179 4.32 -7.47 2.55
N VAL A 180 4.68 -6.28 2.11
CA VAL A 180 6.09 -5.83 2.01
C VAL A 180 6.65 -5.44 3.38
N GLU A 181 5.91 -4.67 4.17
CA GLU A 181 6.36 -4.22 5.50
C GLU A 181 6.81 -5.34 6.43
N PRO A 182 6.05 -6.45 6.60
CA PRO A 182 6.54 -7.59 7.36
C PRO A 182 7.85 -8.15 6.84
N MET A 183 7.98 -8.28 5.52
CA MET A 183 9.20 -8.82 4.90
C MET A 183 10.41 -7.91 5.17
N LEU A 184 10.24 -6.59 5.15
CA LEU A 184 11.31 -5.63 5.45
C LEU A 184 11.87 -5.79 6.87
N VAL A 185 11.08 -6.25 7.82
CA VAL A 185 11.49 -6.45 9.22
C VAL A 185 11.68 -7.92 9.60
N ASN A 186 11.75 -8.83 8.61
CA ASN A 186 11.87 -10.26 8.81
C ASN A 186 10.73 -10.88 9.67
N SER A 187 9.52 -10.34 9.58
CA SER A 187 8.31 -11.00 10.06
C SER A 187 7.66 -11.74 8.88
N ILE A 188 7.21 -12.95 9.09
CA ILE A 188 6.64 -13.78 8.02
C ILE A 188 5.21 -13.32 7.74
N PRO A 189 4.88 -12.83 6.53
CA PRO A 189 3.52 -12.44 6.22
C PRO A 189 2.62 -13.67 6.04
N ILE A 190 1.49 -13.68 6.76
CA ILE A 190 0.36 -14.57 6.44
C ILE A 190 -0.53 -13.78 5.49
N TYR A 191 -0.41 -14.07 4.20
CA TYR A 191 -0.97 -13.22 3.15
C TYR A 191 -2.28 -13.75 2.58
N TRP A 192 -3.21 -12.82 2.35
CA TRP A 192 -4.41 -13.01 1.54
C TRP A 192 -4.68 -11.76 0.71
N GLY A 193 -4.94 -11.92 -0.60
CA GLY A 193 -5.16 -10.80 -1.52
C GLY A 193 -4.97 -11.20 -2.97
N ASN A 194 -3.96 -10.65 -3.62
CA ASN A 194 -3.62 -10.95 -5.01
C ASN A 194 -3.30 -12.44 -5.18
N ARG A 195 -4.01 -13.11 -6.11
CA ARG A 195 -3.86 -14.56 -6.36
C ARG A 195 -2.82 -14.89 -7.43
N LYS A 196 -2.44 -13.93 -8.26
CA LYS A 196 -1.31 -14.14 -9.18
C LYS A 196 -0.02 -14.22 -8.38
N ARG A 197 0.81 -15.21 -8.68
CA ARG A 197 2.15 -15.32 -8.10
C ARG A 197 2.96 -14.08 -8.49
N PHE A 198 3.79 -13.63 -7.57
CA PHE A 198 4.76 -12.56 -7.80
C PHE A 198 5.83 -13.02 -8.78
#